data_b0301ad1f367331b7df55255eee62b53
#
_entry.id   b0301ad1f367331b7df55255eee62b53
#
_cell.length_a   1.000
_cell.length_b   1.000
_cell.length_c   1.000
_cell.angle_alpha   90.00
_cell.angle_beta   90.00
_cell.angle_gamma   90.00
#
_symmetry.space_group_name_H-M   'P 1'
#
loop_
_entity.id
_entity.type
_entity.pdbx_description
1 polymer ?
#
loop_
_entity_poly.entity_id
_entity_poly.type
_entity_poly.pdbx_seq_one_letter_code
_entity_poly.pdbx_strand_id
1 'polypeptide(L)'
;IMEYSKERMDDLMRAYDEYISSCDYIRMSEVYKIIVNMPSRRFWVSDIRAALIISAMMRGKTDLSTMCPLKKEMYEEIYNRVFKLQEEYPELTISELCAKVIAQPAPKFYLTPGSAKVMVCKARKQWIQEKWKRLRLL
;
A
#
# COMPACT_ATOMS: atom_id res chain seq x y z
N ILE A 1 3.30 0.44 -13.78
CA ILE A 1 2.68 -0.67 -13.02
C ILE A 1 3.76 -1.56 -12.42
N MET A 2 4.78 -1.92 -13.20
CA MET A 2 5.88 -2.77 -12.73
C MET A 2 6.68 -2.11 -11.59
N GLU A 3 6.97 -0.82 -11.73
CA GLU A 3 7.66 -0.05 -10.70
C GLU A 3 6.83 0.04 -9.43
N TYR A 4 5.54 0.30 -9.58
CA TYR A 4 4.60 0.38 -8.46
C TYR A 4 4.58 -0.93 -7.65
N SER A 5 4.50 -2.09 -8.33
CA SER A 5 4.47 -3.39 -7.65
C SER A 5 5.77 -3.67 -6.91
N LYS A 6 6.90 -3.32 -7.51
CA LYS A 6 8.21 -3.49 -6.88
C LYS A 6 8.35 -2.57 -5.66
N GLU A 7 7.98 -1.31 -5.80
CA GLU A 7 8.05 -0.34 -4.70
C GLU A 7 7.15 -0.74 -3.54
N ARG A 8 5.96 -1.25 -3.83
CA ARG A 8 5.06 -1.76 -2.80
C ARG A 8 5.67 -2.96 -2.08
N MET A 9 6.28 -3.88 -2.81
CA MET A 9 6.95 -5.03 -2.23
C MET A 9 8.13 -4.60 -1.35
N ASP A 10 8.92 -3.63 -1.81
CA ASP A 10 10.04 -3.10 -1.04
C ASP A 10 9.56 -2.45 0.26
N ASP A 11 8.46 -1.71 0.21
CA ASP A 11 7.87 -1.08 1.39
C ASP A 11 7.37 -2.14 2.39
N LEU A 12 6.71 -3.19 1.90
CA LEU A 12 6.25 -4.29 2.74
C LEU A 12 7.43 -5.04 3.37
N MET A 13 8.51 -5.26 2.62
CA MET A 13 9.72 -5.87 3.15
C MET A 13 10.39 -5.01 4.21
N ARG A 14 10.36 -3.69 4.04
CA ARG A 14 10.82 -2.76 5.08
C ARG A 14 10.05 -2.97 6.38
N ALA A 15 8.70 -3.02 6.30
CA ALA A 15 7.86 -3.23 7.47
C ALA A 15 8.14 -4.60 8.12
N TYR A 16 8.30 -5.62 7.29
CA TYR A 16 8.65 -6.97 7.73
C TYR A 16 9.97 -6.97 8.49
N ASP A 17 11.01 -6.36 7.92
CA ASP A 17 12.35 -6.32 8.53
C ASP A 17 12.33 -5.49 9.83
N GLU A 18 11.63 -4.38 9.86
CA GLU A 18 11.48 -3.56 11.08
C GLU A 18 10.83 -4.35 12.21
N TYR A 19 9.75 -5.07 11.88
CA TYR A 19 9.05 -5.86 12.87
C TYR A 19 9.92 -7.01 13.40
N ILE A 20 10.54 -7.76 12.50
CA ILE A 20 11.39 -8.91 12.86
C ILE A 20 12.58 -8.44 13.73
N SER A 21 13.19 -7.31 13.37
CA SER A 21 14.33 -6.77 14.12
C SER A 21 13.96 -6.26 15.51
N SER A 22 12.71 -5.85 15.71
CA SER A 22 12.24 -5.32 16.99
C SER A 22 11.73 -6.39 17.96
N CYS A 23 11.62 -7.64 17.50
CA CYS A 23 11.02 -8.73 18.29
C CYS A 23 12.08 -9.62 18.92
N ASP A 24 11.92 -9.89 20.21
CA ASP A 24 12.70 -10.92 20.91
C ASP A 24 12.17 -12.33 20.62
N TYR A 25 10.88 -12.42 20.32
CA TYR A 25 10.18 -13.67 20.04
C TYR A 25 9.23 -13.48 18.86
N ILE A 26 9.32 -14.36 17.87
CA ILE A 26 8.55 -14.27 16.63
C ILE A 26 7.61 -15.45 16.51
N ARG A 27 6.32 -15.16 16.33
CA ARG A 27 5.31 -16.14 15.94
C ARG A 27 4.96 -15.90 14.49
N MET A 28 5.38 -16.80 13.61
CA MET A 28 5.16 -16.63 12.16
C MET A 28 3.69 -16.52 11.79
N SER A 29 2.79 -17.16 12.55
CA SER A 29 1.35 -17.03 12.34
C SER A 29 0.81 -15.62 12.56
N GLU A 30 1.52 -14.80 13.36
CA GLU A 30 1.09 -13.45 13.70
C GLU A 30 1.80 -12.36 12.89
N VAL A 31 2.97 -12.68 12.31
CA VAL A 31 3.82 -11.69 11.63
C VAL A 31 3.05 -10.93 10.55
N TYR A 32 2.36 -11.65 9.68
CA TYR A 32 1.68 -11.01 8.53
C TYR A 32 0.47 -10.20 8.95
N LYS A 33 -0.21 -10.58 10.02
CA LYS A 33 -1.32 -9.79 10.59
C LYS A 33 -0.82 -8.46 11.12
N ILE A 34 0.37 -8.45 11.69
CA ILE A 34 0.95 -7.26 12.29
C ILE A 34 1.51 -6.32 11.22
N ILE A 35 2.28 -6.85 10.27
CA ILE A 35 2.95 -5.99 9.27
C ILE A 35 1.96 -5.29 8.34
N VAL A 36 0.82 -5.91 8.00
CA VAL A 36 -0.18 -5.26 7.15
C VAL A 36 -0.85 -4.08 7.84
N ASN A 37 -0.84 -4.03 9.16
CA ASN A 37 -1.38 -2.93 9.96
C ASN A 37 -0.33 -1.90 10.35
N MET A 38 0.92 -2.08 9.95
CA MET A 38 1.96 -1.07 10.14
C MET A 38 1.81 0.04 9.10
N PRO A 39 2.25 1.27 9.42
CA PRO A 39 2.19 2.35 8.45
C PRO A 39 2.98 2.03 7.18
N SER A 40 2.40 2.32 6.02
CA SER A 40 3.08 2.22 4.74
C SER A 40 3.58 3.60 4.30
N ARG A 41 4.56 3.63 3.41
CA ARG A 41 5.14 4.89 2.95
C ARG A 41 4.18 5.73 2.13
N ARG A 42 3.22 5.10 1.48
CA ARG A 42 2.19 5.78 0.70
C ARG A 42 0.98 4.87 0.53
N PHE A 43 -0.09 5.42 -0.03
CA PHE A 43 -1.20 4.60 -0.51
C PHE A 43 -0.77 3.93 -1.81
N TRP A 44 -0.76 2.59 -1.84
CA TRP A 44 -0.30 1.82 -3.00
C TRP A 44 -1.42 1.64 -4.01
N VAL A 45 -1.76 2.75 -4.67
CA VAL A 45 -2.76 2.83 -5.74
C VAL A 45 -2.24 3.85 -6.76
N SER A 46 -2.56 3.66 -8.03
CA SER A 46 -2.17 4.62 -9.05
C SER A 46 -2.97 5.92 -8.89
N ASP A 47 -2.36 7.03 -9.26
CA ASP A 47 -3.01 8.35 -9.22
C ASP A 47 -4.24 8.41 -10.14
N ILE A 48 -4.17 7.77 -11.31
CA ILE A 48 -5.28 7.71 -12.28
C ILE A 48 -6.46 6.96 -11.67
N ARG A 49 -6.21 5.79 -11.09
CA ARG A 49 -7.28 5.00 -10.48
C ARG A 49 -7.87 5.68 -9.26
N ALA A 50 -7.04 6.27 -8.42
CA ALA A 50 -7.51 7.03 -7.27
C ALA A 50 -8.41 8.19 -7.72
N ALA A 51 -7.99 8.95 -8.73
CA ALA A 51 -8.79 10.06 -9.26
C ALA A 51 -10.14 9.59 -9.80
N LEU A 52 -10.17 8.47 -10.53
CA LEU A 52 -11.42 7.91 -11.06
C LEU A 52 -12.39 7.52 -9.94
N ILE A 53 -11.91 6.80 -8.94
CA ILE A 53 -12.75 6.33 -7.82
C ILE A 53 -13.22 7.50 -6.97
N ILE A 54 -12.34 8.42 -6.63
CA ILE A 54 -12.69 9.58 -5.78
C ILE A 54 -13.66 10.51 -6.50
N SER A 55 -13.45 10.75 -7.80
CA SER A 55 -14.40 11.55 -8.60
C SER A 55 -15.79 10.92 -8.62
N ALA A 56 -15.86 9.60 -8.79
CA ALA A 56 -17.13 8.87 -8.78
C ALA A 56 -17.78 8.93 -7.40
N MET A 57 -17.02 8.83 -6.32
CA MET A 57 -17.52 8.96 -4.95
C MET A 57 -18.12 10.35 -4.70
N MET A 58 -17.43 11.41 -5.16
CA MET A 58 -17.92 12.79 -5.02
C MET A 58 -19.23 13.02 -5.76
N ARG A 59 -19.44 12.33 -6.89
CA ARG A 59 -20.68 12.41 -7.66
C ARG A 59 -21.77 11.47 -7.16
N GLY A 60 -21.47 10.66 -6.15
CA GLY A 60 -22.39 9.66 -5.62
C GLY A 60 -22.70 8.52 -6.59
N LYS A 61 -21.83 8.28 -7.58
CA LYS A 61 -22.05 7.29 -8.65
C LYS A 61 -21.35 5.96 -8.42
N THR A 62 -20.52 5.85 -7.40
CA THR A 62 -19.80 4.61 -7.10
C THR A 62 -20.45 3.89 -5.95
N ASP A 63 -20.79 2.61 -6.17
CA ASP A 63 -21.23 1.72 -5.12
C ASP A 63 -20.02 0.95 -4.58
N LEU A 64 -19.55 1.37 -3.41
CA LEU A 64 -18.42 0.73 -2.75
C LEU A 64 -18.76 -0.62 -2.12
N SER A 65 -20.06 -0.96 -2.04
CA SER A 65 -20.48 -2.23 -1.42
C SER A 65 -20.00 -3.45 -2.17
N THR A 66 -19.69 -3.31 -3.47
CA THR A 66 -19.17 -4.39 -4.31
C THR A 66 -17.66 -4.55 -4.22
N MET A 67 -16.97 -3.60 -3.59
CA MET A 67 -15.52 -3.66 -3.40
C MET A 67 -15.11 -4.57 -2.25
N CYS A 68 -13.90 -5.12 -2.37
CA CYS A 68 -13.23 -5.76 -1.25
C CYS A 68 -13.16 -4.79 -0.06
N PRO A 69 -13.46 -5.24 1.18
CA PRO A 69 -13.51 -4.36 2.35
C PRO A 69 -12.24 -3.51 2.56
N LEU A 70 -11.06 -4.06 2.30
CA LEU A 70 -9.81 -3.33 2.46
C LEU A 70 -9.65 -2.21 1.43
N LYS A 71 -10.05 -2.45 0.19
CA LYS A 71 -10.03 -1.41 -0.85
C LYS A 71 -11.04 -0.31 -0.55
N LYS A 72 -12.23 -0.69 -0.09
CA LYS A 72 -13.25 0.26 0.34
C LYS A 72 -12.70 1.17 1.43
N GLU A 73 -12.09 0.59 2.45
CA GLU A 73 -11.49 1.33 3.57
C GLU A 73 -10.38 2.28 3.08
N MET A 74 -9.54 1.83 2.16
CA MET A 74 -8.47 2.64 1.57
C MET A 74 -9.04 3.86 0.84
N TYR A 75 -10.03 3.65 -0.03
CA TYR A 75 -10.62 4.75 -0.80
C TYR A 75 -11.41 5.71 0.09
N GLU A 76 -12.05 5.24 1.15
CA GLU A 76 -12.71 6.11 2.13
C GLU A 76 -11.70 7.01 2.83
N GLU A 77 -10.55 6.47 3.20
CA GLU A 77 -9.46 7.26 3.81
C GLU A 77 -8.91 8.30 2.83
N ILE A 78 -8.67 7.89 1.57
CA ILE A 78 -8.21 8.82 0.53
C ILE A 78 -9.25 9.93 0.30
N TYR A 79 -10.53 9.56 0.23
CA TYR A 79 -11.62 10.52 0.06
C TYR A 79 -11.63 11.57 1.18
N ASN A 80 -11.53 11.13 2.42
CA ASN A 80 -11.52 12.04 3.57
C ASN A 80 -10.34 13.01 3.52
N ARG A 81 -9.17 12.53 3.15
CA ARG A 81 -7.99 13.38 3.01
C ARG A 81 -8.09 14.34 1.83
N VAL A 82 -8.62 13.90 0.72
CA VAL A 82 -8.88 14.77 -0.45
C VAL A 82 -9.87 15.86 -0.10
N PHE A 83 -10.95 15.51 0.60
CA PHE A 83 -11.98 16.49 1.03
C PHE A 83 -11.36 17.58 1.91
N LYS A 84 -10.54 17.21 2.88
CA LYS A 84 -9.86 18.17 3.74
C LYS A 84 -8.86 19.03 2.98
N LEU A 85 -8.10 18.42 2.08
CA LEU A 85 -7.09 19.13 1.30
C LEU A 85 -7.74 20.11 0.31
N GLN A 86 -8.90 19.77 -0.20
CA GLN A 86 -9.67 20.64 -1.10
C GLN A 86 -10.06 21.96 -0.41
N GLU A 87 -10.32 21.95 0.88
CA GLU A 87 -10.61 23.14 1.65
C GLU A 87 -9.41 24.09 1.71
N GLU A 88 -8.19 23.52 1.80
CA GLU A 88 -6.96 24.31 1.82
C GLU A 88 -6.54 24.79 0.43
N TYR A 89 -6.79 23.99 -0.62
CA TYR A 89 -6.37 24.24 -1.99
C TYR A 89 -7.56 24.12 -2.95
N PRO A 90 -8.52 25.05 -2.89
CA PRO A 90 -9.73 24.96 -3.73
C PRO A 90 -9.46 25.10 -5.22
N GLU A 91 -8.29 25.61 -5.61
CA GLU A 91 -7.90 25.78 -7.00
C GLU A 91 -7.36 24.49 -7.66
N LEU A 92 -7.05 23.46 -6.86
CA LEU A 92 -6.49 22.21 -7.40
C LEU A 92 -7.60 21.30 -7.94
N THR A 93 -7.28 20.58 -9.01
CA THR A 93 -8.18 19.57 -9.57
C THR A 93 -8.18 18.33 -8.66
N ILE A 94 -9.19 17.48 -8.83
CA ILE A 94 -9.30 16.23 -8.07
C ILE A 94 -8.09 15.33 -8.36
N SER A 95 -7.61 15.29 -9.60
CA SER A 95 -6.42 14.53 -9.96
C SER A 95 -5.18 15.00 -9.21
N GLU A 96 -4.99 16.31 -9.09
CA GLU A 96 -3.87 16.89 -8.35
C GLU A 96 -3.97 16.62 -6.85
N LEU A 97 -5.18 16.74 -6.31
CA LEU A 97 -5.42 16.43 -4.89
C LEU A 97 -5.16 14.95 -4.58
N CYS A 98 -5.64 14.05 -5.43
CA CYS A 98 -5.40 12.63 -5.27
C CYS A 98 -3.91 12.29 -5.33
N ALA A 99 -3.19 12.89 -6.29
CA ALA A 99 -1.74 12.66 -6.40
C ALA A 99 -1.00 13.07 -5.13
N LYS A 100 -1.40 14.18 -4.51
CA LYS A 100 -0.81 14.63 -3.23
C LYS A 100 -1.15 13.69 -2.08
N VAL A 101 -2.41 13.25 -2.00
CA VAL A 101 -2.88 12.40 -0.90
C VAL A 101 -2.24 11.01 -0.95
N ILE A 102 -2.17 10.38 -2.13
CA ILE A 102 -1.59 9.04 -2.22
C ILE A 102 -0.09 9.01 -1.95
N ALA A 103 0.60 10.13 -2.08
CA ALA A 103 2.02 10.25 -1.74
C ALA A 103 2.27 10.39 -0.25
N GLN A 104 1.23 10.63 0.56
CA GLN A 104 1.34 10.71 2.01
C GLN A 104 1.47 9.32 2.64
N PRO A 105 2.10 9.22 3.82
CA PRO A 105 2.10 7.96 4.55
C PRO A 105 0.69 7.47 4.82
N ALA A 106 0.45 6.19 4.58
CA ALA A 106 -0.83 5.55 4.84
C ALA A 106 -0.81 4.85 6.20
N PRO A 107 -1.97 4.73 6.88
CA PRO A 107 -2.01 4.12 8.22
C PRO A 107 -1.76 2.62 8.19
N LYS A 108 -1.95 1.96 7.06
CA LYS A 108 -1.71 0.53 6.87
C LYS A 108 -1.54 0.20 5.39
N PHE A 109 -1.20 -1.05 5.09
CA PHE A 109 -0.95 -1.48 3.71
C PHE A 109 -2.22 -1.81 2.92
N TYR A 110 -3.36 -1.97 3.59
CA TYR A 110 -4.62 -2.38 2.96
C TYR A 110 -4.49 -3.70 2.18
N LEU A 111 -3.73 -4.62 2.76
CA LEU A 111 -3.54 -5.97 2.25
C LEU A 111 -4.07 -6.98 3.26
N THR A 112 -4.53 -8.13 2.76
CA THR A 112 -4.81 -9.25 3.65
C THR A 112 -3.51 -9.88 4.14
N PRO A 113 -3.49 -10.50 5.32
CA PRO A 113 -2.31 -11.22 5.79
C PRO A 113 -1.83 -12.29 4.80
N GLY A 114 -2.77 -12.98 4.14
CA GLY A 114 -2.44 -13.97 3.11
C GLY A 114 -1.72 -13.38 1.91
N SER A 115 -2.18 -12.23 1.41
CA SER A 115 -1.52 -11.53 0.30
C SER A 115 -0.13 -11.06 0.70
N ALA A 116 0.02 -10.53 1.91
CA ALA A 116 1.31 -10.10 2.44
C ALA A 116 2.29 -11.28 2.53
N LYS A 117 1.84 -12.41 3.01
CA LYS A 117 2.66 -13.64 3.10
C LYS A 117 3.19 -14.04 1.73
N VAL A 118 2.33 -14.07 0.71
CA VAL A 118 2.73 -14.42 -0.66
C VAL A 118 3.78 -13.44 -1.17
N MET A 119 3.56 -12.14 -0.97
CA MET A 119 4.50 -11.10 -1.41
C MET A 119 5.86 -11.20 -0.73
N VAL A 120 5.87 -11.39 0.58
CA VAL A 120 7.11 -11.51 1.37
C VAL A 120 7.88 -12.77 0.96
N CYS A 121 7.19 -13.89 0.83
CA CYS A 121 7.83 -15.16 0.41
C CYS A 121 8.43 -15.03 -0.99
N LYS A 122 7.72 -14.37 -1.91
CA LYS A 122 8.22 -14.13 -3.27
C LYS A 122 9.44 -13.21 -3.27
N ALA A 123 9.41 -12.14 -2.50
CA ALA A 123 10.53 -11.21 -2.39
C ALA A 123 11.78 -11.87 -1.83
N ARG A 124 11.63 -12.70 -0.79
CA ARG A 124 12.75 -13.45 -0.19
C ARG A 124 13.34 -14.45 -1.17
N LYS A 125 12.49 -15.14 -1.92
CA LYS A 125 12.93 -16.09 -2.93
C LYS A 125 13.75 -15.42 -4.03
N GLN A 126 13.28 -14.28 -4.53
CA GLN A 126 13.98 -13.49 -5.54
C GLN A 126 15.35 -13.03 -5.03
N TRP A 127 15.40 -12.54 -3.79
CA TRP A 127 16.65 -12.10 -3.17
C TRP A 127 17.67 -13.23 -3.07
N ILE A 128 17.24 -14.43 -2.66
CA ILE A 128 18.10 -15.62 -2.58
C ILE A 128 18.62 -16.00 -3.97
N GLN A 129 17.74 -15.99 -4.98
CA GLN A 129 18.14 -16.32 -6.36
C GLN A 129 19.18 -15.35 -6.91
N GLU A 130 19.01 -14.06 -6.66
CA GLU A 130 19.97 -13.04 -7.08
C GLU A 130 21.32 -13.23 -6.38
N LYS A 131 21.31 -13.55 -5.10
CA LYS A 131 22.52 -13.82 -4.33
C LYS A 131 23.27 -15.02 -4.90
N TRP A 132 22.57 -16.11 -5.23
CA TRP A 132 23.17 -17.28 -5.85
C TRP A 132 23.78 -16.97 -7.22
N LYS A 133 23.12 -16.14 -8.03
CA LYS A 133 23.67 -15.70 -9.31
C LYS A 133 24.98 -14.97 -9.14
N ARG A 134 25.07 -14.07 -8.16
CA ARG A 134 26.30 -13.34 -7.86
C ARG A 134 27.44 -14.29 -7.47
N LEU A 135 27.12 -15.28 -6.66
CA LEU A 135 28.12 -16.27 -6.23
C LEU A 135 28.62 -17.13 -7.37
N ARG A 136 27.77 -17.44 -8.36
CA ARG A 136 28.18 -18.21 -9.54
C ARG A 136 29.13 -17.45 -10.45
N LEU A 137 29.08 -16.13 -10.44
CA LEU A 137 29.95 -15.30 -11.25
C LEU A 137 31.35 -15.13 -10.65
N LEU A 138 31.54 -15.52 -9.42
CA LEU A 138 32.82 -15.51 -8.75
C LEU A 138 33.60 -16.79 -9.03
#